data_4a6d2948fd869aff2589b41ced3be170
#
_entry.id   4a6d2948fd869aff2589b41ced3be170
#
_cell.length_a   1.000
_cell.length_b   1.000
_cell.length_c   1.000
_cell.angle_alpha   90.00
_cell.angle_beta   90.00
_cell.angle_gamma   90.00
#
_symmetry.space_group_name_H-M   'P 1'
#
loop_
_entity.id
_entity.type
_entity.pdbx_description
1 polymer ?
#
loop_
_entity_poly.entity_id
_entity_poly.type
_entity_poly.pdbx_seq_one_letter_code
_entity_poly.pdbx_strand_id
1 'polypeptide(L)'
;MNADAITRSFELVAERGDPTALVYSRVFAEHPDMEALFVRDTNGNVRGNMLAEVMTALLDFAGADHYGGNLMRAEIVNHENLGVPPRVFVAFFKAVRDVFAQMLASEWTPDIDSAWADLLVRIDDALARHAATDAL
;
A
#
# COMPACT_ATOMS: atom_id res chain seq x y z
N MET A 1 6.44 14.65 -9.02
CA MET A 1 5.42 14.14 -8.06
C MET A 1 5.42 15.01 -6.80
N ASN A 2 4.26 15.20 -6.21
CA ASN A 2 4.13 16.07 -5.03
C ASN A 2 4.25 15.27 -3.74
N ALA A 3 5.48 15.16 -3.22
CA ALA A 3 5.76 14.43 -1.97
C ALA A 3 5.07 15.07 -0.76
N ASP A 4 4.91 16.40 -0.76
CA ASP A 4 4.26 17.11 0.34
C ASP A 4 2.78 16.74 0.46
N ALA A 5 2.09 16.59 -0.67
CA ALA A 5 0.69 16.16 -0.67
C ALA A 5 0.55 14.73 -0.15
N ILE A 6 1.47 13.84 -0.51
CA ILE A 6 1.50 12.47 0.02
C ILE A 6 1.68 12.50 1.54
N THR A 7 2.69 13.23 2.01
CA THR A 7 2.95 13.37 3.46
C THR A 7 1.72 13.91 4.17
N ARG A 8 1.08 14.94 3.61
CA ARG A 8 -0.12 15.53 4.19
C ARG A 8 -1.25 14.52 4.32
N SER A 9 -1.44 13.66 3.32
CA SER A 9 -2.48 12.63 3.39
C SER A 9 -2.23 11.65 4.54
N PHE A 10 -0.98 11.28 4.78
CA PHE A 10 -0.61 10.40 5.89
C PHE A 10 -0.88 11.06 7.24
N GLU A 11 -0.54 12.34 7.38
CA GLU A 11 -0.79 13.10 8.61
C GLU A 11 -2.29 13.19 8.91
N LEU A 12 -3.09 13.49 7.89
CA LEU A 12 -4.54 13.60 8.04
C LEU A 12 -5.18 12.27 8.42
N VAL A 13 -4.72 11.17 7.80
CA VAL A 13 -5.22 9.84 8.15
C VAL A 13 -4.87 9.50 9.59
N ALA A 14 -3.65 9.82 10.04
CA ALA A 14 -3.23 9.58 11.41
C ALA A 14 -4.14 10.31 12.42
N GLU A 15 -4.62 11.50 12.07
CA GLU A 15 -5.57 12.26 12.89
C GLU A 15 -6.95 11.60 12.96
N ARG A 16 -7.32 10.82 11.93
CA ARG A 16 -8.62 10.14 11.86
C ARG A 16 -8.62 8.79 12.55
N GLY A 17 -7.47 8.13 12.65
CA GLY A 17 -7.34 6.84 13.29
C GLY A 17 -6.40 5.89 12.55
N ASP A 18 -6.40 4.62 12.96
CA ASP A 18 -5.57 3.57 12.37
C ASP A 18 -6.27 2.97 11.16
N PRO A 19 -5.69 3.06 9.95
CA PRO A 19 -6.32 2.52 8.74
C PRO A 19 -6.21 1.01 8.56
N THR A 20 -5.48 0.31 9.44
CA THR A 20 -5.13 -1.11 9.25
C THR A 20 -6.35 -2.00 8.98
N ALA A 21 -7.38 -1.92 9.83
CA ALA A 21 -8.55 -2.77 9.70
C ALA A 21 -9.28 -2.52 8.38
N LEU A 22 -9.39 -1.26 7.97
CA LEU A 22 -10.07 -0.89 6.72
C LEU A 22 -9.30 -1.36 5.50
N VAL A 23 -7.97 -1.23 5.52
CA VAL A 23 -7.11 -1.66 4.40
C VAL A 23 -7.23 -3.17 4.20
N TYR A 24 -7.07 -3.96 5.27
CA TYR A 24 -7.11 -5.41 5.13
C TYR A 24 -8.52 -5.93 4.85
N SER A 25 -9.55 -5.27 5.40
CA SER A 25 -10.94 -5.61 5.06
C SER A 25 -11.18 -5.47 3.55
N ARG A 26 -10.65 -4.42 2.96
CA ARG A 26 -10.78 -4.20 1.51
C ARG A 26 -9.98 -5.22 0.72
N VAL A 27 -8.74 -5.52 1.14
CA VAL A 27 -7.91 -6.52 0.48
C VAL A 27 -8.60 -7.88 0.51
N PHE A 28 -9.15 -8.29 1.65
CA PHE A 28 -9.80 -9.59 1.79
C PHE A 28 -11.13 -9.66 1.05
N ALA A 29 -11.83 -8.52 0.90
CA ALA A 29 -13.05 -8.48 0.09
C ALA A 29 -12.76 -8.71 -1.40
N GLU A 30 -11.66 -8.15 -1.89
CA GLU A 30 -11.24 -8.27 -3.29
C GLU A 30 -10.45 -9.56 -3.55
N HIS A 31 -9.75 -10.07 -2.53
CA HIS A 31 -8.89 -11.26 -2.60
C HIS A 31 -9.15 -12.15 -1.39
N PRO A 32 -10.29 -12.86 -1.32
CA PRO A 32 -10.66 -13.63 -0.12
C PRO A 32 -9.63 -14.69 0.29
N ASP A 33 -8.87 -15.23 -0.66
CA ASP A 33 -7.86 -16.26 -0.39
C ASP A 33 -6.74 -15.73 0.50
N MET A 34 -6.54 -14.42 0.54
CA MET A 34 -5.44 -13.83 1.31
C MET A 34 -5.71 -13.84 2.81
N GLU A 35 -6.97 -13.88 3.22
CA GLU A 35 -7.32 -13.88 4.64
C GLU A 35 -6.74 -15.09 5.37
N ALA A 36 -6.65 -16.23 4.71
CA ALA A 36 -6.11 -17.46 5.29
C ALA A 36 -4.65 -17.32 5.74
N LEU A 37 -3.90 -16.40 5.14
CA LEU A 37 -2.51 -16.15 5.52
C LEU A 37 -2.38 -15.49 6.89
N PHE A 38 -3.46 -14.94 7.41
CA PHE A 38 -3.48 -14.16 8.66
C PHE A 38 -4.24 -14.87 9.79
N VAL A 39 -4.54 -16.16 9.66
CA VAL A 39 -5.34 -16.87 10.69
C VAL A 39 -4.68 -16.85 12.06
N ARG A 40 -3.35 -16.73 12.13
CA ARG A 40 -2.60 -16.68 13.40
C ARG A 40 -2.47 -15.26 13.97
N ASP A 41 -2.83 -14.26 13.17
CA ASP A 41 -2.75 -12.86 13.59
C ASP A 41 -4.04 -12.44 14.30
N THR A 42 -4.27 -13.03 15.48
CA THR A 42 -5.56 -12.90 16.20
C THR A 42 -5.79 -11.49 16.73
N ASN A 43 -4.72 -10.74 17.03
CA ASN A 43 -4.82 -9.38 17.56
C ASN A 43 -4.55 -8.28 16.52
N GLY A 44 -4.25 -8.67 15.27
CA GLY A 44 -3.98 -7.70 14.21
C GLY A 44 -2.58 -7.08 14.21
N ASN A 45 -1.69 -7.50 15.11
CA ASN A 45 -0.36 -6.89 15.24
C ASN A 45 0.50 -7.10 13.99
N VAL A 46 0.44 -8.28 13.35
CA VAL A 46 1.21 -8.56 12.13
C VAL A 46 0.74 -7.64 11.01
N ARG A 47 -0.58 -7.52 10.82
CA ARG A 47 -1.17 -6.64 9.81
C ARG A 47 -0.78 -5.19 10.07
N GLY A 48 -0.85 -4.74 11.32
CA GLY A 48 -0.48 -3.38 11.69
C GLY A 48 0.99 -3.07 11.43
N ASN A 49 1.89 -4.00 11.74
CA ASN A 49 3.32 -3.83 11.50
C ASN A 49 3.62 -3.81 9.99
N MET A 50 2.97 -4.67 9.20
CA MET A 50 3.15 -4.70 7.76
C MET A 50 2.71 -3.38 7.13
N LEU A 51 1.54 -2.87 7.53
CA LEU A 51 1.05 -1.60 6.99
C LEU A 51 1.97 -0.45 7.40
N ALA A 52 2.46 -0.43 8.64
CA ALA A 52 3.38 0.62 9.09
C ALA A 52 4.66 0.63 8.24
N GLU A 53 5.21 -0.54 7.92
CA GLU A 53 6.39 -0.63 7.03
C GLU A 53 6.06 -0.14 5.62
N VAL A 54 4.91 -0.49 5.09
CA VAL A 54 4.45 -0.01 3.78
C VAL A 54 4.37 1.51 3.77
N MET A 55 3.75 2.09 4.79
CA MET A 55 3.58 3.55 4.86
C MET A 55 4.92 4.27 4.93
N THR A 56 5.86 3.74 5.72
CA THR A 56 7.21 4.29 5.82
C THR A 56 7.94 4.20 4.47
N ALA A 57 7.84 3.05 3.81
CA ALA A 57 8.47 2.85 2.50
C ALA A 57 7.86 3.77 1.43
N LEU A 58 6.54 3.97 1.46
CA LEU A 58 5.86 4.85 0.51
C LEU A 58 6.29 6.30 0.67
N LEU A 59 6.43 6.77 1.92
CA LEU A 59 6.89 8.14 2.17
C LEU A 59 8.30 8.35 1.63
N ASP A 60 9.19 7.39 1.84
CA ASP A 60 10.53 7.46 1.30
C ASP A 60 10.53 7.41 -0.24
N PHE A 61 9.77 6.50 -0.81
CA PHE A 61 9.67 6.33 -2.27
C PHE A 61 9.08 7.58 -2.93
N ALA A 62 8.10 8.21 -2.31
CA ALA A 62 7.48 9.44 -2.80
C ALA A 62 8.46 10.63 -2.73
N GLY A 63 9.38 10.61 -1.78
CA GLY A 63 10.37 11.67 -1.56
C GLY A 63 11.72 11.33 -2.16
N ALA A 64 12.70 11.08 -1.31
CA ALA A 64 14.09 10.90 -1.72
C ALA A 64 14.40 9.54 -2.34
N ASP A 65 13.57 8.54 -2.06
CA ASP A 65 13.73 7.14 -2.51
C ASP A 65 15.12 6.58 -2.16
N HIS A 66 15.50 6.68 -0.90
CA HIS A 66 16.75 6.10 -0.43
C HIS A 66 16.69 4.58 -0.32
N TYR A 67 15.51 4.00 -0.03
CA TYR A 67 15.37 2.56 0.16
C TYR A 67 13.99 2.01 -0.23
N GLY A 68 12.94 2.84 -0.30
CA GLY A 68 11.56 2.40 -0.46
C GLY A 68 11.33 1.59 -1.73
N GLY A 69 11.85 2.04 -2.86
CA GLY A 69 11.73 1.33 -4.12
C GLY A 69 12.44 -0.02 -4.10
N ASN A 70 13.64 -0.07 -3.53
CA ASN A 70 14.39 -1.33 -3.40
C ASN A 70 13.69 -2.29 -2.45
N LEU A 71 13.12 -1.77 -1.35
CA LEU A 71 12.37 -2.59 -0.41
C LEU A 71 11.15 -3.22 -1.09
N MET A 72 10.37 -2.43 -1.83
CA MET A 72 9.19 -2.95 -2.53
C MET A 72 9.57 -4.03 -3.55
N ARG A 73 10.67 -3.84 -4.29
CA ARG A 73 11.15 -4.84 -5.25
C ARG A 73 11.61 -6.13 -4.59
N ALA A 74 12.18 -6.05 -3.38
CA ALA A 74 12.54 -7.23 -2.62
C ALA A 74 11.30 -7.92 -2.04
N GLU A 75 10.38 -7.13 -1.50
CA GLU A 75 9.21 -7.67 -0.80
C GLU A 75 8.19 -8.31 -1.73
N ILE A 76 8.07 -7.85 -2.99
CA ILE A 76 7.16 -8.53 -3.93
C ILE A 76 7.61 -9.98 -4.16
N VAL A 77 8.92 -10.23 -4.20
CA VAL A 77 9.49 -11.57 -4.33
C VAL A 77 9.25 -12.39 -3.05
N ASN A 78 9.53 -11.79 -1.90
CA ASN A 78 9.34 -12.46 -0.61
C ASN A 78 7.88 -12.85 -0.40
N HIS A 79 6.94 -11.97 -0.74
CA HIS A 79 5.52 -12.24 -0.60
C HIS A 79 5.05 -13.31 -1.57
N GLU A 80 5.58 -13.34 -2.79
CA GLU A 80 5.27 -14.39 -3.74
C GLU A 80 5.65 -15.77 -3.16
N ASN A 81 6.80 -15.84 -2.51
CA ASN A 81 7.25 -17.08 -1.87
C ASN A 81 6.35 -17.48 -0.69
N LEU A 82 5.62 -16.54 -0.12
CA LEU A 82 4.66 -16.80 0.97
C LEU A 82 3.24 -17.07 0.48
N GLY A 83 3.02 -17.07 -0.82
CA GLY A 83 1.72 -17.34 -1.40
C GLY A 83 0.90 -16.10 -1.79
N VAL A 84 1.53 -14.92 -1.83
CA VAL A 84 0.87 -13.70 -2.30
C VAL A 84 1.26 -13.46 -3.75
N PRO A 85 0.32 -13.61 -4.71
CA PRO A 85 0.64 -13.35 -6.12
C PRO A 85 1.10 -11.91 -6.32
N PRO A 86 2.06 -11.66 -7.22
CA PRO A 86 2.54 -10.29 -7.49
C PRO A 86 1.44 -9.27 -7.81
N ARG A 87 0.40 -9.66 -8.54
CA ARG A 87 -0.72 -8.76 -8.83
C ARG A 87 -1.48 -8.33 -7.57
N VAL A 88 -1.56 -9.20 -6.57
CA VAL A 88 -2.20 -8.88 -5.29
C VAL A 88 -1.30 -7.93 -4.49
N PHE A 89 0.00 -8.18 -4.50
CA PHE A 89 0.97 -7.32 -3.85
C PHE A 89 0.87 -5.88 -4.40
N VAL A 90 0.83 -5.73 -5.72
CA VAL A 90 0.70 -4.41 -6.36
C VAL A 90 -0.65 -3.78 -6.03
N ALA A 91 -1.73 -4.56 -6.04
CA ALA A 91 -3.08 -4.08 -5.74
C ALA A 91 -3.21 -3.55 -4.31
N PHE A 92 -2.36 -4.00 -3.39
CA PHE A 92 -2.38 -3.55 -1.99
C PHE A 92 -2.19 -2.03 -1.89
N PHE A 93 -1.30 -1.47 -2.68
CA PHE A 93 -1.05 -0.01 -2.65
C PHE A 93 -2.28 0.78 -3.09
N LYS A 94 -3.03 0.24 -4.04
CA LYS A 94 -4.29 0.84 -4.48
C LYS A 94 -5.34 0.80 -3.37
N ALA A 95 -5.39 -0.31 -2.62
CA ALA A 95 -6.28 -0.44 -1.47
C ALA A 95 -5.96 0.62 -0.40
N VAL A 96 -4.67 0.88 -0.15
CA VAL A 96 -4.25 1.93 0.78
C VAL A 96 -4.78 3.29 0.32
N ARG A 97 -4.58 3.63 -0.96
CA ARG A 97 -5.09 4.88 -1.53
C ARG A 97 -6.60 5.00 -1.36
N ASP A 98 -7.32 3.94 -1.68
CA ASP A 98 -8.79 3.96 -1.65
C ASP A 98 -9.31 4.14 -0.22
N VAL A 99 -8.69 3.49 0.76
CA VAL A 99 -9.04 3.65 2.17
C VAL A 99 -8.72 5.06 2.66
N PHE A 100 -7.57 5.61 2.29
CA PHE A 100 -7.21 6.97 2.66
C PHE A 100 -8.23 7.97 2.10
N ALA A 101 -8.63 7.81 0.84
CA ALA A 101 -9.64 8.68 0.23
C ALA A 101 -10.98 8.57 0.97
N GLN A 102 -11.38 7.37 1.36
CA GLN A 102 -12.59 7.14 2.12
C GLN A 102 -12.53 7.82 3.50
N MET A 103 -11.41 7.66 4.21
CA MET A 103 -11.24 8.24 5.54
C MET A 103 -11.23 9.77 5.52
N LEU A 104 -10.59 10.36 4.52
CA LEU A 104 -10.43 11.81 4.44
C LEU A 104 -11.64 12.52 3.84
N ALA A 105 -12.43 11.83 3.01
CA ALA A 105 -13.63 12.41 2.40
C ALA A 105 -13.35 13.77 1.77
N SER A 106 -13.91 14.86 2.30
CA SER A 106 -13.71 16.21 1.74
C SER A 106 -12.28 16.73 1.88
N GLU A 107 -11.49 16.15 2.78
CA GLU A 107 -10.07 16.52 2.94
C GLU A 107 -9.16 15.82 1.92
N TRP A 108 -9.70 14.89 1.14
CA TRP A 108 -9.02 14.30 -0.01
C TRP A 108 -9.12 15.30 -1.16
N THR A 109 -8.15 16.22 -1.21
CA THR A 109 -8.14 17.32 -2.18
C THR A 109 -7.71 16.85 -3.57
N PRO A 110 -7.96 17.64 -4.63
CA PRO A 110 -7.43 17.32 -5.96
C PRO A 110 -5.91 17.18 -5.99
N ASP A 111 -5.18 17.96 -5.20
CA ASP A 111 -3.72 17.83 -5.11
C ASP A 111 -3.30 16.50 -4.52
N ILE A 112 -3.96 16.04 -3.47
CA ILE A 112 -3.70 14.73 -2.86
C ILE A 112 -4.05 13.61 -3.84
N ASP A 113 -5.19 13.71 -4.50
CA ASP A 113 -5.63 12.72 -5.47
C ASP A 113 -4.64 12.58 -6.62
N SER A 114 -4.20 13.70 -7.17
CA SER A 114 -3.23 13.71 -8.27
C SER A 114 -1.87 13.15 -7.82
N ALA A 115 -1.42 13.51 -6.62
CA ALA A 115 -0.15 13.01 -6.08
C ALA A 115 -0.19 11.49 -5.90
N TRP A 116 -1.30 10.96 -5.39
CA TRP A 116 -1.47 9.51 -5.24
C TRP A 116 -1.57 8.79 -6.58
N ALA A 117 -2.24 9.39 -7.58
CA ALA A 117 -2.29 8.82 -8.92
C ALA A 117 -0.88 8.68 -9.51
N ASP A 118 -0.05 9.72 -9.38
CA ASP A 118 1.34 9.69 -9.83
C ASP A 118 2.16 8.65 -9.06
N LEU A 119 1.97 8.56 -7.75
CA LEU A 119 2.67 7.60 -6.90
C LEU A 119 2.33 6.17 -7.32
N LEU A 120 1.06 5.86 -7.57
CA LEU A 120 0.65 4.53 -7.99
C LEU A 120 1.24 4.15 -9.36
N VAL A 121 1.32 5.10 -10.29
CA VAL A 121 1.97 4.86 -11.58
C VAL A 121 3.45 4.52 -11.37
N ARG A 122 4.14 5.26 -10.50
CA ARG A 122 5.56 5.00 -10.22
C ARG A 122 5.76 3.64 -9.54
N ILE A 123 4.84 3.23 -8.67
CA ILE A 123 4.89 1.91 -8.04
C ILE A 123 4.70 0.83 -9.09
N ASP A 124 3.69 0.98 -9.95
CA ASP A 124 3.44 0.04 -11.04
C ASP A 124 4.67 -0.10 -11.93
N ASP A 125 5.30 1.01 -12.31
CA ASP A 125 6.51 1.00 -13.13
C ASP A 125 7.67 0.29 -12.43
N ALA A 126 7.86 0.56 -11.13
CA ALA A 126 8.94 -0.04 -10.35
C ALA A 126 8.78 -1.55 -10.21
N LEU A 127 7.55 -2.05 -10.19
CA LEU A 127 7.24 -3.46 -9.96
C LEU A 127 6.77 -4.19 -11.24
N ALA A 128 6.65 -3.49 -12.36
CA ALA A 128 6.06 -4.00 -13.60
C ALA A 128 6.71 -5.30 -14.08
N ARG A 129 8.03 -5.39 -13.99
CA ARG A 129 8.77 -6.57 -14.44
C ARG A 129 8.32 -7.83 -13.71
N HIS A 130 8.15 -7.72 -12.39
CA HIS A 130 7.74 -8.86 -11.57
C HIS A 130 6.25 -9.16 -11.72
N ALA A 131 5.42 -8.11 -11.77
CA ALA A 131 3.99 -8.27 -11.97
C ALA A 131 3.68 -8.90 -13.35
N ALA A 132 4.45 -8.55 -14.37
CA ALA A 132 4.31 -9.16 -15.70
C ALA A 132 4.62 -10.66 -15.67
N THR A 133 5.58 -11.08 -14.85
CA THR A 133 5.92 -12.51 -14.67
C THR A 133 4.73 -13.28 -14.10
N ASP A 134 3.96 -12.67 -13.19
CA ASP A 134 2.77 -13.30 -12.60
C ASP A 134 1.68 -13.56 -13.65
N ALA A 135 1.66 -12.79 -14.73
CA ALA A 135 0.66 -12.94 -15.79
C ALA A 135 0.93 -14.13 -16.72
N LEU A 136 2.11 -14.70 -16.65
CA LEU A 136 2.49 -15.87 -17.46
C LEU A 136 2.10 -17.17 -16.77
#